data_dd3917d8b4e563d92e82fb03e98e1923
#
_entry.id   dd3917d8b4e563d92e82fb03e98e1923
#
_cell.length_a   1.000
_cell.length_b   1.000
_cell.length_c   1.000
_cell.angle_alpha   90.00
_cell.angle_beta   90.00
_cell.angle_gamma   90.00
#
_symmetry.space_group_name_H-M   'P 1'
#
loop_
_entity.id
_entity.type
_entity.pdbx_description
1 polymer ?
#
loop_
_entity_poly.entity_id
_entity_poly.type
_entity_poly.pdbx_seq_one_letter_code
_entity_poly.pdbx_strand_id
1 'polypeptide(L)'
;MDGIPLIPTPEAIPAPWPVFEVLGVLLFMLHILFINVVLGGSLLAFFSKAPRENGAASAIYKKIPSTLAIGVTLGVAPLLFLQVLYGHLIYSSSVLMALYWLLVIPLLIIAYYGTYIHARSAVNWLGRTAIGLAALIFLYITFIYSNNMTLMLQPEKWSAYFTNRSGTILNLSDPALWPRYLHFVIASVAVAGLFSSLVWQIRARKGVPGSGEEVRKGLRIFAIATSVQVAVGIWFLIALPRDFMLAFMGGNLLYTLILVVGIILAIGALVLAFLGKFWPTFWHLIALTLVMVLNRLALRDLYIGRFFKVSELTLKPQYDLLILFVIILLIGLAAVWYMVRTMISASEGR
;
A
#
# COMPACT_ATOMS: atom_id res chain seq x y z
N MET A 1 -25.99 28.60 5.99
CA MET A 1 -25.31 28.09 7.22
C MET A 1 -23.87 28.55 7.16
N ASP A 2 -23.70 29.84 7.32
CA ASP A 2 -22.38 30.45 7.26
C ASP A 2 -21.77 30.41 8.66
N GLY A 3 -20.64 29.72 8.85
CA GLY A 3 -19.77 29.98 9.98
C GLY A 3 -19.41 28.90 10.96
N ILE A 4 -19.79 27.61 10.81
CA ILE A 4 -19.20 26.55 11.64
C ILE A 4 -17.99 26.00 10.87
N PRO A 5 -16.76 26.18 11.34
CA PRO A 5 -15.62 25.54 10.72
C PRO A 5 -15.78 24.03 10.87
N LEU A 6 -15.99 23.33 9.75
CA LEU A 6 -16.12 21.87 9.74
C LEU A 6 -14.79 21.16 10.09
N ILE A 7 -13.69 21.89 10.01
CA ILE A 7 -12.35 21.35 10.29
C ILE A 7 -12.03 21.60 11.77
N PRO A 8 -11.85 20.56 12.59
CA PRO A 8 -11.43 20.73 13.98
C PRO A 8 -10.03 21.33 14.07
N THR A 9 -9.75 21.96 15.21
CA THR A 9 -8.41 22.50 15.51
C THR A 9 -7.41 21.35 15.63
N PRO A 10 -6.24 21.43 14.96
CA PRO A 10 -5.20 20.43 15.08
C PRO A 10 -4.59 20.41 16.48
N GLU A 11 -4.21 19.21 16.93
CA GLU A 11 -3.51 19.03 18.20
C GLU A 11 -2.01 19.34 18.06
N ALA A 12 -1.37 19.65 19.20
CA ALA A 12 0.09 19.83 19.25
C ALA A 12 0.81 18.49 19.07
N ILE A 13 1.95 18.50 18.40
CA ILE A 13 2.75 17.30 18.11
C ILE A 13 3.92 17.14 19.09
N PRO A 14 4.27 15.88 19.47
CA PRO A 14 5.28 15.61 20.49
C PRO A 14 6.73 15.68 20.01
N ALA A 15 6.97 15.74 18.70
CA ALA A 15 8.29 15.85 18.07
C ALA A 15 8.19 16.64 16.75
N PRO A 16 9.30 17.09 16.15
CA PRO A 16 9.29 17.82 14.88
C PRO A 16 8.59 17.03 13.77
N TRP A 17 7.68 17.67 13.04
CA TRP A 17 6.86 17.05 12.00
C TRP A 17 7.64 16.27 10.94
N PRO A 18 8.88 16.65 10.51
CA PRO A 18 9.61 15.89 9.50
C PRO A 18 9.95 14.46 9.95
N VAL A 19 10.10 14.23 11.25
CA VAL A 19 10.35 12.88 11.80
C VAL A 19 9.19 11.95 11.45
N PHE A 20 7.95 12.39 11.72
CA PHE A 20 6.75 11.60 11.43
C PHE A 20 6.51 11.45 9.94
N GLU A 21 6.82 12.47 9.14
CA GLU A 21 6.61 12.43 7.70
C GLU A 21 7.60 11.49 7.01
N VAL A 22 8.91 11.59 7.32
CA VAL A 22 9.94 10.71 6.75
C VAL A 22 9.72 9.25 7.14
N LEU A 23 9.50 8.99 8.45
CA LEU A 23 9.20 7.62 8.92
C LEU A 23 7.89 7.11 8.33
N GLY A 24 6.88 7.98 8.21
CA GLY A 24 5.60 7.66 7.58
C GLY A 24 5.76 7.25 6.12
N VAL A 25 6.56 7.96 5.34
CA VAL A 25 6.87 7.64 3.94
C VAL A 25 7.57 6.28 3.83
N LEU A 26 8.63 6.06 4.62
CA LEU A 26 9.42 4.84 4.56
C LEU A 26 8.61 3.60 4.98
N LEU A 27 7.89 3.69 6.10
CA LEU A 27 7.09 2.56 6.59
C LEU A 27 5.83 2.32 5.75
N PHE A 28 5.22 3.37 5.19
CA PHE A 28 4.14 3.21 4.22
C PHE A 28 4.62 2.55 2.92
N MET A 29 5.81 2.89 2.44
CA MET A 29 6.42 2.21 1.28
C MET A 29 6.60 0.71 1.53
N LEU A 30 7.14 0.35 2.69
CA LEU A 30 7.28 -1.07 3.07
C LEU A 30 5.91 -1.74 3.21
N HIS A 31 4.98 -1.11 3.93
CA HIS A 31 3.62 -1.63 4.10
C HIS A 31 2.96 -1.93 2.75
N ILE A 32 2.99 -0.98 1.83
CA ILE A 32 2.31 -1.14 0.54
C ILE A 32 2.94 -2.24 -0.32
N LEU A 33 4.25 -2.45 -0.25
CA LEU A 33 4.91 -3.57 -0.94
C LEU A 33 4.39 -4.92 -0.44
N PHE A 34 4.30 -5.11 0.89
CA PHE A 34 3.82 -6.36 1.47
C PHE A 34 2.32 -6.57 1.22
N ILE A 35 1.49 -5.54 1.41
CA ILE A 35 0.04 -5.65 1.19
C ILE A 35 -0.29 -5.88 -0.29
N ASN A 36 0.46 -5.30 -1.21
CA ASN A 36 0.31 -5.60 -2.63
C ASN A 36 0.59 -7.07 -2.95
N VAL A 37 1.59 -7.70 -2.29
CA VAL A 37 1.80 -9.15 -2.43
C VAL A 37 0.60 -9.93 -1.89
N VAL A 38 -0.02 -9.49 -0.79
CA VAL A 38 -1.18 -10.17 -0.19
C VAL A 38 -2.40 -10.08 -1.09
N LEU A 39 -2.80 -8.87 -1.48
CA LEU A 39 -3.97 -8.67 -2.34
C LEU A 39 -3.76 -9.29 -3.72
N GLY A 40 -2.69 -8.93 -4.42
CA GLY A 40 -2.41 -9.44 -5.75
C GLY A 40 -2.14 -10.95 -5.75
N GLY A 41 -1.43 -11.46 -4.72
CA GLY A 41 -1.20 -12.89 -4.54
C GLY A 41 -2.49 -13.67 -4.30
N SER A 42 -3.44 -13.12 -3.54
CA SER A 42 -4.76 -13.74 -3.32
C SER A 42 -5.57 -13.77 -4.61
N LEU A 43 -5.55 -12.70 -5.40
CA LEU A 43 -6.19 -12.64 -6.71
C LEU A 43 -5.56 -13.67 -7.68
N LEU A 44 -4.23 -13.69 -7.79
CA LEU A 44 -3.54 -14.66 -8.65
C LEU A 44 -3.81 -16.11 -8.22
N ALA A 45 -3.85 -16.38 -6.91
CA ALA A 45 -4.16 -17.72 -6.39
C ALA A 45 -5.60 -18.15 -6.73
N PHE A 46 -6.57 -17.24 -6.61
CA PHE A 46 -7.97 -17.51 -6.92
C PHE A 46 -8.19 -17.80 -8.40
N PHE A 47 -7.59 -16.99 -9.30
CA PHE A 47 -7.73 -17.14 -10.75
C PHE A 47 -6.84 -18.25 -11.36
N SER A 48 -5.93 -18.82 -10.58
CA SER A 48 -5.10 -19.92 -11.05
C SER A 48 -5.94 -21.17 -11.33
N LYS A 49 -5.84 -21.70 -12.57
CA LYS A 49 -6.63 -22.88 -13.02
C LYS A 49 -6.15 -24.22 -12.42
N ALA A 50 -4.98 -24.25 -11.83
CA ALA A 50 -4.43 -25.46 -11.22
C ALA A 50 -3.55 -25.14 -10.02
N PRO A 51 -3.82 -25.72 -8.86
CA PRO A 51 -2.86 -25.78 -7.77
C PRO A 51 -1.78 -26.80 -8.17
N ARG A 52 -0.91 -26.43 -9.07
CA ARG A 52 0.28 -27.24 -9.35
C ARG A 52 1.26 -26.93 -8.23
N GLU A 53 1.75 -27.96 -7.58
CA GLU A 53 2.81 -27.81 -6.56
C GLU A 53 4.01 -27.01 -7.07
N ASN A 54 4.17 -26.92 -8.40
CA ASN A 54 5.27 -26.31 -9.12
C ASN A 54 4.88 -25.12 -10.02
N GLY A 55 3.76 -24.43 -9.80
CA GLY A 55 3.36 -23.27 -10.61
C GLY A 55 3.74 -21.93 -9.97
N ALA A 56 3.71 -20.82 -10.76
CA ALA A 56 3.98 -19.46 -10.27
C ALA A 56 3.11 -19.11 -9.05
N ALA A 57 1.83 -19.48 -9.08
CA ALA A 57 0.92 -19.28 -7.96
C ALA A 57 1.33 -20.02 -6.68
N SER A 58 1.94 -21.25 -6.82
CA SER A 58 2.37 -22.03 -5.66
C SER A 58 3.51 -21.38 -4.87
N ALA A 59 4.30 -20.53 -5.51
CA ALA A 59 5.38 -19.81 -4.87
C ALA A 59 4.84 -18.80 -3.84
N ILE A 60 3.65 -18.26 -4.08
CA ILE A 60 3.05 -17.18 -3.30
C ILE A 60 2.11 -17.71 -2.23
N TYR A 61 1.19 -18.64 -2.55
CA TYR A 61 0.06 -18.94 -1.66
C TYR A 61 0.47 -19.38 -0.24
N LYS A 62 1.55 -20.18 -0.12
CA LYS A 62 2.06 -20.60 1.21
C LYS A 62 2.65 -19.45 2.02
N LYS A 63 2.98 -18.33 1.37
CA LYS A 63 3.61 -17.17 1.99
C LYS A 63 2.60 -16.05 2.30
N ILE A 64 1.39 -16.09 1.75
CA ILE A 64 0.36 -15.06 1.96
C ILE A 64 0.09 -14.82 3.45
N PRO A 65 -0.11 -15.83 4.33
CA PRO A 65 -0.42 -15.58 5.73
C PRO A 65 0.70 -14.83 6.48
N SER A 66 1.96 -15.24 6.29
CA SER A 66 3.11 -14.58 6.91
C SER A 66 3.35 -13.19 6.33
N THR A 67 3.16 -13.02 5.01
CA THR A 67 3.26 -11.72 4.35
C THR A 67 2.18 -10.76 4.84
N LEU A 68 0.96 -11.26 5.08
CA LEU A 68 -0.14 -10.49 5.67
C LEU A 68 0.20 -10.03 7.10
N ALA A 69 0.74 -10.93 7.94
CA ALA A 69 1.18 -10.57 9.29
C ALA A 69 2.18 -9.41 9.28
N ILE A 70 3.22 -9.52 8.45
CA ILE A 70 4.24 -8.47 8.30
C ILE A 70 3.59 -7.18 7.74
N GLY A 71 2.75 -7.31 6.71
CA GLY A 71 2.09 -6.17 6.08
C GLY A 71 1.20 -5.40 7.05
N VAL A 72 0.39 -6.08 7.86
CA VAL A 72 -0.46 -5.45 8.90
C VAL A 72 0.40 -4.75 9.94
N THR A 73 1.43 -5.41 10.46
CA THR A 73 2.34 -4.82 11.45
C THR A 73 3.03 -3.55 10.93
N LEU A 74 3.51 -3.59 9.68
CA LEU A 74 4.13 -2.43 9.04
C LEU A 74 3.13 -1.29 8.76
N GLY A 75 1.83 -1.57 8.68
CA GLY A 75 0.78 -0.58 8.43
C GLY A 75 0.37 0.23 9.64
N VAL A 76 0.63 -0.27 10.86
CA VAL A 76 0.24 0.41 12.10
C VAL A 76 0.99 1.74 12.24
N ALA A 77 2.30 1.75 12.08
CA ALA A 77 3.12 2.94 12.31
C ALA A 77 2.79 4.09 11.33
N PRO A 78 2.69 3.91 10.00
CA PRO A 78 2.31 5.00 9.10
C PRO A 78 0.89 5.51 9.35
N LEU A 79 -0.03 4.65 9.83
CA LEU A 79 -1.36 5.10 10.25
C LEU A 79 -1.28 5.99 11.49
N LEU A 80 -0.48 5.62 12.50
CA LEU A 80 -0.25 6.43 13.70
C LEU A 80 0.41 7.77 13.35
N PHE A 81 1.40 7.78 12.48
CA PHE A 81 2.05 9.03 12.04
C PHE A 81 1.09 9.93 11.26
N LEU A 82 0.21 9.34 10.44
CA LEU A 82 -0.87 10.08 9.79
C LEU A 82 -1.82 10.69 10.82
N GLN A 83 -2.15 9.96 11.88
CA GLN A 83 -3.01 10.47 12.97
C GLN A 83 -2.32 11.59 13.75
N VAL A 84 -1.02 11.51 14.00
CA VAL A 84 -0.26 12.58 14.67
C VAL A 84 -0.26 13.86 13.84
N LEU A 85 0.00 13.78 12.53
CA LEU A 85 0.12 14.96 11.66
C LEU A 85 -1.23 15.50 11.17
N TYR A 86 -2.21 14.63 10.95
CA TYR A 86 -3.48 14.93 10.30
C TYR A 86 -4.68 14.37 11.09
N GLY A 87 -4.56 14.22 12.42
CA GLY A 87 -5.57 13.61 13.28
C GLY A 87 -6.94 14.24 13.12
N HIS A 88 -7.01 15.58 13.17
CA HIS A 88 -8.23 16.35 13.01
C HIS A 88 -8.95 16.10 11.66
N LEU A 89 -8.22 15.66 10.62
CA LEU A 89 -8.80 15.34 9.31
C LEU A 89 -9.16 13.86 9.20
N ILE A 90 -8.25 12.96 9.61
CA ILE A 90 -8.46 11.50 9.48
C ILE A 90 -9.54 10.99 10.42
N TYR A 91 -9.63 11.50 11.66
CA TYR A 91 -10.69 11.11 12.60
C TYR A 91 -12.06 11.58 12.10
N SER A 92 -12.18 12.84 11.65
CA SER A 92 -13.42 13.36 11.10
C SER A 92 -13.90 12.54 9.92
N SER A 93 -13.04 12.28 8.92
CA SER A 93 -13.41 11.45 7.76
C SER A 93 -13.75 10.01 8.15
N SER A 94 -13.06 9.43 9.15
CA SER A 94 -13.34 8.08 9.63
C SER A 94 -14.67 7.96 10.36
N VAL A 95 -15.09 8.98 11.12
CA VAL A 95 -16.39 9.02 11.79
C VAL A 95 -17.54 9.09 10.78
N LEU A 96 -17.37 9.83 9.67
CA LEU A 96 -18.36 9.90 8.60
C LEU A 96 -18.69 8.53 7.97
N MET A 97 -17.73 7.62 7.93
CA MET A 97 -17.87 6.28 7.40
C MET A 97 -17.61 5.19 8.47
N ALA A 98 -17.99 5.48 9.71
CA ALA A 98 -17.67 4.66 10.88
C ALA A 98 -18.10 3.19 10.76
N LEU A 99 -19.29 2.91 10.19
CA LEU A 99 -19.78 1.55 9.98
C LEU A 99 -18.80 0.71 9.15
N TYR A 100 -18.32 1.29 8.05
CA TYR A 100 -17.38 0.59 7.17
C TYR A 100 -16.00 0.41 7.81
N TRP A 101 -15.56 1.39 8.62
CA TRP A 101 -14.31 1.28 9.38
C TRP A 101 -14.36 0.18 10.44
N LEU A 102 -15.44 0.09 11.19
CA LEU A 102 -15.62 -0.95 12.20
C LEU A 102 -15.61 -2.36 11.61
N LEU A 103 -16.10 -2.51 10.38
CA LEU A 103 -16.08 -3.79 9.67
C LEU A 103 -14.67 -4.22 9.22
N VAL A 104 -13.71 -3.31 9.10
CA VAL A 104 -12.34 -3.64 8.64
C VAL A 104 -11.70 -4.70 9.54
N ILE A 105 -11.79 -4.55 10.88
CA ILE A 105 -11.15 -5.46 11.82
C ILE A 105 -11.71 -6.88 11.74
N PRO A 106 -13.03 -7.12 11.91
CA PRO A 106 -13.58 -8.48 11.83
C PRO A 106 -13.40 -9.11 10.45
N LEU A 107 -13.54 -8.33 9.38
CA LEU A 107 -13.30 -8.83 8.03
C LEU A 107 -11.83 -9.19 7.81
N LEU A 108 -10.88 -8.40 8.32
CA LEU A 108 -9.47 -8.72 8.24
C LEU A 108 -9.15 -10.04 8.97
N ILE A 109 -9.76 -10.30 10.12
CA ILE A 109 -9.61 -11.56 10.85
C ILE A 109 -10.13 -12.73 9.99
N ILE A 110 -11.32 -12.60 9.38
CA ILE A 110 -11.89 -13.61 8.49
C ILE A 110 -10.96 -13.87 7.29
N ALA A 111 -10.47 -12.80 6.65
CA ALA A 111 -9.54 -12.94 5.53
C ALA A 111 -8.24 -13.62 5.96
N TYR A 112 -7.74 -13.31 7.16
CA TYR A 112 -6.54 -13.94 7.71
C TYR A 112 -6.72 -15.45 7.82
N TYR A 113 -7.81 -15.91 8.43
CA TYR A 113 -8.14 -17.34 8.49
C TYR A 113 -8.32 -17.95 7.10
N GLY A 114 -8.95 -17.22 6.16
CA GLY A 114 -9.10 -17.66 4.77
C GLY A 114 -7.75 -17.92 4.10
N THR A 115 -6.74 -17.08 4.33
CA THR A 115 -5.39 -17.29 3.79
C THR A 115 -4.71 -18.52 4.39
N TYR A 116 -4.92 -18.83 5.68
CA TYR A 116 -4.40 -20.06 6.30
C TYR A 116 -5.08 -21.33 5.78
N ILE A 117 -6.42 -21.29 5.62
CA ILE A 117 -7.17 -22.40 5.03
C ILE A 117 -6.64 -22.69 3.61
N HIS A 118 -6.46 -21.63 2.81
CA HIS A 118 -5.89 -21.80 1.47
C HIS A 118 -4.47 -22.36 1.50
N ALA A 119 -3.60 -21.89 2.38
CA ALA A 119 -2.23 -22.35 2.48
C ALA A 119 -2.13 -23.85 2.81
N ARG A 120 -3.12 -24.41 3.52
CA ARG A 120 -3.20 -25.83 3.88
C ARG A 120 -3.97 -26.68 2.87
N SER A 121 -4.92 -26.09 2.15
CA SER A 121 -5.92 -26.81 1.32
C SER A 121 -6.03 -26.22 -0.09
N ALA A 122 -4.93 -25.72 -0.66
CA ALA A 122 -4.93 -25.01 -1.94
C ALA A 122 -5.49 -25.81 -3.12
N VAL A 123 -5.38 -27.14 -3.05
CA VAL A 123 -5.85 -28.08 -4.09
C VAL A 123 -7.37 -28.27 -4.07
N ASN A 124 -8.00 -28.06 -2.92
CA ASN A 124 -9.41 -28.34 -2.70
C ASN A 124 -10.30 -27.12 -2.98
N TRP A 125 -11.59 -27.39 -3.29
CA TRP A 125 -12.57 -26.32 -3.47
C TRP A 125 -12.65 -25.37 -2.26
N LEU A 126 -12.52 -25.92 -1.03
CA LEU A 126 -12.53 -25.15 0.22
C LEU A 126 -11.41 -24.11 0.25
N GLY A 127 -10.18 -24.50 -0.08
CA GLY A 127 -9.04 -23.58 -0.13
C GLY A 127 -9.21 -22.51 -1.20
N ARG A 128 -9.79 -22.86 -2.36
CA ARG A 128 -10.08 -21.90 -3.42
C ARG A 128 -11.16 -20.89 -3.02
N THR A 129 -12.23 -21.36 -2.39
CA THR A 129 -13.31 -20.49 -1.89
C THR A 129 -12.78 -19.57 -0.78
N ALA A 130 -11.98 -20.09 0.14
CA ALA A 130 -11.39 -19.34 1.23
C ALA A 130 -10.49 -18.20 0.72
N ILE A 131 -9.64 -18.44 -0.27
CA ILE A 131 -8.79 -17.39 -0.83
C ILE A 131 -9.60 -16.38 -1.68
N GLY A 132 -10.65 -16.81 -2.36
CA GLY A 132 -11.58 -15.94 -3.07
C GLY A 132 -12.30 -14.99 -2.12
N LEU A 133 -12.80 -15.49 -0.99
CA LEU A 133 -13.40 -14.67 0.06
C LEU A 133 -12.38 -13.70 0.66
N ALA A 134 -11.18 -14.17 0.96
CA ALA A 134 -10.11 -13.30 1.46
C ALA A 134 -9.76 -12.19 0.45
N ALA A 135 -9.66 -12.51 -0.85
CA ALA A 135 -9.42 -11.52 -1.90
C ALA A 135 -10.54 -10.47 -1.97
N LEU A 136 -11.80 -10.88 -1.87
CA LEU A 136 -12.95 -9.95 -1.84
C LEU A 136 -12.88 -9.02 -0.61
N ILE A 137 -12.51 -9.55 0.55
CA ILE A 137 -12.34 -8.76 1.76
C ILE A 137 -11.17 -7.78 1.61
N PHE A 138 -10.04 -8.19 1.05
CA PHE A 138 -8.92 -7.28 0.80
C PHE A 138 -9.27 -6.19 -0.21
N LEU A 139 -10.05 -6.49 -1.25
CA LEU A 139 -10.59 -5.49 -2.17
C LEU A 139 -11.50 -4.49 -1.44
N TYR A 140 -12.39 -4.97 -0.56
CA TYR A 140 -13.23 -4.12 0.27
C TYR A 140 -12.38 -3.20 1.17
N ILE A 141 -11.41 -3.75 1.91
CA ILE A 141 -10.53 -2.97 2.79
C ILE A 141 -9.78 -1.90 1.99
N THR A 142 -9.21 -2.26 0.83
CA THR A 142 -8.53 -1.32 -0.07
C THR A 142 -9.47 -0.21 -0.54
N PHE A 143 -10.74 -0.54 -0.84
CA PHE A 143 -11.76 0.44 -1.21
C PHE A 143 -12.06 1.40 -0.05
N ILE A 144 -12.27 0.89 1.17
CA ILE A 144 -12.59 1.71 2.35
C ILE A 144 -11.44 2.69 2.65
N TYR A 145 -10.18 2.23 2.63
CA TYR A 145 -9.03 3.12 2.80
C TYR A 145 -8.92 4.17 1.68
N SER A 146 -9.16 3.78 0.42
CA SER A 146 -9.15 4.72 -0.71
C SER A 146 -10.24 5.77 -0.57
N ASN A 147 -11.45 5.37 -0.18
CA ASN A 147 -12.57 6.28 0.03
C ASN A 147 -12.32 7.23 1.21
N ASN A 148 -11.80 6.72 2.33
CA ASN A 148 -11.48 7.56 3.48
C ASN A 148 -10.43 8.62 3.14
N MET A 149 -9.43 8.26 2.34
CA MET A 149 -8.43 9.23 1.87
C MET A 149 -9.07 10.36 1.04
N THR A 150 -10.06 10.07 0.19
CA THR A 150 -10.76 11.13 -0.56
C THR A 150 -11.62 12.00 0.35
N LEU A 151 -12.32 11.42 1.34
CA LEU A 151 -13.08 12.18 2.33
C LEU A 151 -12.18 13.06 3.22
N MET A 152 -11.04 12.53 3.64
CA MET A 152 -10.06 13.28 4.44
C MET A 152 -9.53 14.52 3.70
N LEU A 153 -9.37 14.42 2.38
CA LEU A 153 -8.85 15.49 1.54
C LEU A 153 -9.89 16.54 1.14
N GLN A 154 -11.18 16.29 1.40
CA GLN A 154 -12.31 17.13 0.96
C GLN A 154 -13.24 17.47 2.13
N PRO A 155 -12.83 18.35 3.08
CA PRO A 155 -13.65 18.73 4.24
C PRO A 155 -15.01 19.34 3.86
N GLU A 156 -15.14 19.91 2.66
CA GLU A 156 -16.40 20.45 2.13
C GLU A 156 -17.49 19.36 1.98
N LYS A 157 -17.11 18.09 1.85
CA LYS A 157 -18.04 16.95 1.79
C LYS A 157 -18.59 16.55 3.17
N TRP A 158 -17.97 17.01 4.26
CA TRP A 158 -18.37 16.62 5.61
C TRP A 158 -19.72 17.19 6.04
N SER A 159 -20.21 18.22 5.37
CA SER A 159 -21.57 18.76 5.59
C SER A 159 -22.66 17.68 5.39
N ALA A 160 -22.39 16.61 4.63
CA ALA A 160 -23.29 15.47 4.50
C ALA A 160 -23.64 14.78 5.83
N TYR A 161 -22.82 14.95 6.88
CA TYR A 161 -23.09 14.48 8.24
C TYR A 161 -24.41 15.02 8.80
N PHE A 162 -24.77 16.26 8.50
CA PHE A 162 -25.97 16.88 9.03
C PHE A 162 -27.27 16.28 8.45
N THR A 163 -27.16 15.65 7.28
CA THR A 163 -28.28 14.95 6.63
C THR A 163 -28.25 13.45 6.89
N ASN A 164 -27.05 12.86 7.12
CA ASN A 164 -26.90 11.43 7.38
C ASN A 164 -25.88 11.19 8.52
N ARG A 165 -26.37 10.88 9.71
CA ARG A 165 -25.57 10.62 10.93
C ARG A 165 -25.29 9.14 11.19
N SER A 166 -25.59 8.26 10.24
CA SER A 166 -25.51 6.80 10.43
C SER A 166 -24.08 6.22 10.31
N GLY A 167 -23.07 7.07 10.00
CA GLY A 167 -21.70 6.61 9.77
C GLY A 167 -21.54 5.83 8.45
N THR A 168 -22.37 6.10 7.46
CA THR A 168 -22.40 5.40 6.16
C THR A 168 -22.05 6.30 4.98
N ILE A 169 -21.41 7.45 5.22
CA ILE A 169 -21.08 8.40 4.16
C ILE A 169 -19.87 7.90 3.37
N LEU A 170 -20.04 7.77 2.06
CA LEU A 170 -18.99 7.44 1.10
C LEU A 170 -18.87 8.58 0.07
N ASN A 171 -17.66 8.82 -0.40
CA ASN A 171 -17.36 9.86 -1.40
C ASN A 171 -17.38 9.29 -2.83
N LEU A 172 -18.45 8.56 -3.20
CA LEU A 172 -18.55 7.86 -4.48
C LEU A 172 -18.57 8.80 -5.70
N SER A 173 -18.95 10.05 -5.49
CA SER A 173 -19.02 11.08 -6.54
C SER A 173 -17.65 11.72 -6.85
N ASP A 174 -16.59 11.39 -6.12
CA ASP A 174 -15.25 11.89 -6.43
C ASP A 174 -14.71 11.21 -7.69
N PRO A 175 -14.44 11.95 -8.79
CA PRO A 175 -13.90 11.38 -10.02
C PRO A 175 -12.56 10.65 -9.81
N ALA A 176 -11.76 11.09 -8.84
CA ALA A 176 -10.46 10.51 -8.55
C ALA A 176 -10.50 9.21 -7.71
N LEU A 177 -11.66 8.90 -7.09
CA LEU A 177 -11.79 7.71 -6.23
C LEU A 177 -11.54 6.41 -7.01
N TRP A 178 -12.24 6.22 -8.13
CA TRP A 178 -12.21 4.96 -8.88
C TRP A 178 -10.84 4.70 -9.53
N PRO A 179 -10.22 5.65 -10.25
CA PRO A 179 -8.89 5.41 -10.80
C PRO A 179 -7.84 5.24 -9.69
N ARG A 180 -7.95 5.93 -8.55
CA ARG A 180 -7.09 5.73 -7.37
C ARG A 180 -7.21 4.29 -6.85
N TYR A 181 -8.43 3.81 -6.63
CA TYR A 181 -8.68 2.45 -6.15
C TYR A 181 -8.14 1.39 -7.12
N LEU A 182 -8.46 1.52 -8.40
CA LEU A 182 -7.98 0.59 -9.44
C LEU A 182 -6.47 0.63 -9.58
N HIS A 183 -5.85 1.80 -9.41
CA HIS A 183 -4.40 1.93 -9.40
C HIS A 183 -3.76 1.05 -8.32
N PHE A 184 -4.29 1.04 -7.09
CA PHE A 184 -3.82 0.15 -6.04
C PHE A 184 -4.07 -1.34 -6.35
N VAL A 185 -5.25 -1.68 -6.84
CA VAL A 185 -5.59 -3.09 -7.16
C VAL A 185 -4.69 -3.65 -8.26
N ILE A 186 -4.47 -2.90 -9.34
CA ILE A 186 -3.63 -3.36 -10.46
C ILE A 186 -2.16 -3.41 -10.04
N ALA A 187 -1.68 -2.40 -9.27
CA ALA A 187 -0.34 -2.43 -8.70
C ALA A 187 -0.10 -3.68 -7.86
N SER A 188 -1.11 -4.12 -7.11
CA SER A 188 -0.99 -5.34 -6.29
C SER A 188 -0.73 -6.59 -7.14
N VAL A 189 -1.38 -6.70 -8.29
CA VAL A 189 -1.14 -7.82 -9.23
C VAL A 189 0.27 -7.74 -9.82
N ALA A 190 0.74 -6.54 -10.19
CA ALA A 190 2.10 -6.36 -10.69
C ALA A 190 3.13 -6.78 -9.63
N VAL A 191 3.03 -6.24 -8.41
CA VAL A 191 3.96 -6.54 -7.31
C VAL A 191 3.92 -8.04 -6.96
N ALA A 192 2.75 -8.68 -6.93
CA ALA A 192 2.63 -10.11 -6.68
C ALA A 192 3.28 -10.96 -7.79
N GLY A 193 3.15 -10.55 -9.05
CA GLY A 193 3.86 -11.18 -10.17
C GLY A 193 5.38 -11.14 -9.99
N LEU A 194 5.92 -9.96 -9.65
CA LEU A 194 7.36 -9.81 -9.41
C LEU A 194 7.83 -10.54 -8.14
N PHE A 195 7.01 -10.57 -7.10
CA PHE A 195 7.30 -11.36 -5.90
C PHE A 195 7.35 -12.85 -6.20
N SER A 196 6.46 -13.35 -7.08
CA SER A 196 6.55 -14.72 -7.60
C SER A 196 7.89 -14.97 -8.28
N SER A 197 8.31 -14.04 -9.16
CA SER A 197 9.62 -14.13 -9.81
C SER A 197 10.77 -14.15 -8.80
N LEU A 198 10.70 -13.36 -7.72
CA LEU A 198 11.71 -13.37 -6.65
C LEU A 198 11.84 -14.75 -6.00
N VAL A 199 10.71 -15.36 -5.63
CA VAL A 199 10.72 -16.68 -4.99
C VAL A 199 11.32 -17.72 -5.93
N TRP A 200 10.96 -17.69 -7.21
CA TRP A 200 11.51 -18.62 -8.21
C TRP A 200 12.96 -18.31 -8.57
N GLN A 201 13.39 -17.07 -8.53
CA GLN A 201 14.80 -16.68 -8.70
C GLN A 201 15.68 -17.26 -7.59
N ILE A 202 15.18 -17.26 -6.34
CA ILE A 202 15.86 -17.89 -5.21
C ILE A 202 15.93 -19.42 -5.39
N ARG A 203 14.85 -20.05 -5.88
CA ARG A 203 14.82 -21.50 -6.18
C ARG A 203 15.76 -21.86 -7.34
N ALA A 204 15.87 -21.01 -8.36
CA ALA A 204 16.80 -21.20 -9.47
C ALA A 204 18.25 -21.26 -9.01
N ARG A 205 18.64 -20.41 -8.04
CA ARG A 205 19.98 -20.47 -7.41
C ARG A 205 20.26 -21.77 -6.67
N LYS A 206 19.21 -22.48 -6.24
CA LYS A 206 19.29 -23.81 -5.60
C LYS A 206 19.19 -24.96 -6.61
N GLY A 207 19.26 -24.70 -7.90
CA GLY A 207 19.23 -25.69 -8.97
C GLY A 207 17.86 -26.35 -9.24
N VAL A 208 16.73 -25.77 -8.76
CA VAL A 208 15.40 -26.34 -8.98
C VAL A 208 15.04 -26.24 -10.48
N PRO A 209 14.76 -27.38 -11.17
CA PRO A 209 14.43 -27.38 -12.58
C PRO A 209 13.17 -26.55 -12.90
N GLY A 210 13.13 -25.94 -14.09
CA GLY A 210 11.98 -25.15 -14.56
C GLY A 210 11.84 -23.76 -13.92
N SER A 211 12.68 -23.42 -12.92
CA SER A 211 12.60 -22.12 -12.22
C SER A 211 12.72 -20.92 -13.14
N GLY A 212 13.55 -20.99 -14.19
CA GLY A 212 13.72 -19.89 -15.15
C GLY A 212 12.46 -19.57 -15.95
N GLU A 213 11.63 -20.56 -16.27
CA GLU A 213 10.34 -20.36 -16.92
C GLU A 213 9.34 -19.66 -15.98
N GLU A 214 9.30 -20.08 -14.73
CA GLU A 214 8.43 -19.49 -13.72
C GLU A 214 8.84 -18.05 -13.38
N VAL A 215 10.14 -17.72 -13.36
CA VAL A 215 10.63 -16.34 -13.26
C VAL A 215 10.08 -15.50 -14.42
N ARG A 216 10.16 -16.00 -15.66
CA ARG A 216 9.62 -15.28 -16.83
C ARG A 216 8.10 -15.10 -16.78
N LYS A 217 7.36 -16.10 -16.28
CA LYS A 217 5.90 -15.99 -16.07
C LYS A 217 5.56 -14.87 -15.09
N GLY A 218 6.24 -14.80 -13.95
CA GLY A 218 6.03 -13.72 -12.98
C GLY A 218 6.40 -12.34 -13.52
N LEU A 219 7.52 -12.23 -14.26
CA LEU A 219 7.90 -10.99 -14.96
C LEU A 219 6.87 -10.56 -16.01
N ARG A 220 6.27 -11.52 -16.73
CA ARG A 220 5.20 -11.24 -17.70
C ARG A 220 3.94 -10.72 -17.01
N ILE A 221 3.54 -11.29 -15.86
CA ILE A 221 2.42 -10.80 -15.05
C ILE A 221 2.71 -9.36 -14.62
N PHE A 222 3.91 -9.10 -14.08
CA PHE A 222 4.35 -7.76 -13.72
C PHE A 222 4.25 -6.79 -14.91
N ALA A 223 4.79 -7.15 -16.06
CA ALA A 223 4.81 -6.30 -17.24
C ALA A 223 3.40 -5.97 -17.75
N ILE A 224 2.51 -6.98 -17.87
CA ILE A 224 1.14 -6.78 -18.33
C ILE A 224 0.37 -5.89 -17.33
N ALA A 225 0.44 -6.18 -16.03
CA ALA A 225 -0.23 -5.38 -15.02
C ALA A 225 0.32 -3.94 -14.97
N THR A 226 1.64 -3.76 -15.11
CA THR A 226 2.26 -2.42 -15.17
C THR A 226 1.84 -1.65 -16.42
N SER A 227 1.66 -2.31 -17.56
CA SER A 227 1.13 -1.66 -18.78
C SER A 227 -0.28 -1.12 -18.55
N VAL A 228 -1.16 -1.90 -17.92
CA VAL A 228 -2.50 -1.45 -17.54
C VAL A 228 -2.43 -0.33 -16.48
N GLN A 229 -1.48 -0.44 -15.56
CA GLN A 229 -1.22 0.54 -14.52
C GLN A 229 -0.89 1.94 -15.07
N VAL A 230 -0.12 2.00 -16.17
CA VAL A 230 0.19 3.27 -16.84
C VAL A 230 -1.10 3.93 -17.34
N ALA A 231 -1.98 3.18 -18.01
CA ALA A 231 -3.26 3.71 -18.50
C ALA A 231 -4.15 4.22 -17.35
N VAL A 232 -4.25 3.44 -16.24
CA VAL A 232 -5.02 3.85 -15.06
C VAL A 232 -4.37 5.04 -14.35
N GLY A 233 -3.03 5.14 -14.35
CA GLY A 233 -2.30 6.30 -13.84
C GLY A 233 -2.60 7.58 -14.61
N ILE A 234 -2.67 7.51 -15.95
CA ILE A 234 -3.10 8.63 -16.80
C ILE A 234 -4.56 9.00 -16.49
N TRP A 235 -5.46 8.02 -16.41
CA TRP A 235 -6.84 8.29 -16.00
C TRP A 235 -6.91 8.98 -14.62
N PHE A 236 -6.10 8.51 -13.65
CA PHE A 236 -6.05 9.14 -12.32
C PHE A 236 -5.60 10.61 -12.41
N LEU A 237 -4.57 10.91 -13.19
CA LEU A 237 -4.07 12.27 -13.40
C LEU A 237 -5.15 13.18 -14.02
N ILE A 238 -5.87 12.69 -15.03
CA ILE A 238 -6.95 13.45 -15.70
C ILE A 238 -8.17 13.64 -14.80
N ALA A 239 -8.42 12.71 -13.88
CA ALA A 239 -9.54 12.78 -12.92
C ALA A 239 -9.29 13.76 -11.77
N LEU A 240 -8.08 14.29 -11.61
CA LEU A 240 -7.77 15.31 -10.60
C LEU A 240 -8.42 16.67 -10.97
N PRO A 241 -8.68 17.54 -9.98
CA PRO A 241 -9.00 18.93 -10.25
C PRO A 241 -7.97 19.56 -11.20
N ARG A 242 -8.43 20.39 -12.13
CA ARG A 242 -7.58 20.97 -13.20
C ARG A 242 -6.30 21.60 -12.66
N ASP A 243 -6.39 22.38 -11.60
CA ASP A 243 -5.24 23.07 -11.00
C ASP A 243 -4.19 22.09 -10.49
N PHE A 244 -4.63 20.96 -9.89
CA PHE A 244 -3.74 19.92 -9.40
C PHE A 244 -3.11 19.13 -10.53
N MET A 245 -3.89 18.78 -11.56
CA MET A 245 -3.36 18.17 -12.77
C MET A 245 -2.26 19.04 -13.38
N LEU A 246 -2.54 20.34 -13.55
CA LEU A 246 -1.57 21.29 -14.11
C LEU A 246 -0.33 21.46 -13.23
N ALA A 247 -0.46 21.39 -11.90
CA ALA A 247 0.69 21.43 -10.98
C ALA A 247 1.68 20.28 -11.26
N PHE A 248 1.19 19.09 -11.61
CA PHE A 248 2.04 17.96 -12.01
C PHE A 248 2.53 18.06 -13.47
N MET A 249 1.87 18.85 -14.31
CA MET A 249 2.18 18.99 -15.74
C MET A 249 2.93 20.28 -16.09
N GLY A 250 3.78 20.79 -15.21
CA GLY A 250 4.62 21.96 -15.43
C GLY A 250 4.32 23.16 -14.51
N GLY A 251 3.18 23.16 -13.82
CA GLY A 251 2.80 24.26 -12.94
C GLY A 251 3.61 24.32 -11.62
N ASN A 252 4.18 23.19 -11.18
CA ASN A 252 5.12 23.13 -10.09
C ASN A 252 6.30 22.24 -10.45
N LEU A 253 7.51 22.80 -10.42
CA LEU A 253 8.71 22.09 -10.87
C LEU A 253 8.96 20.80 -10.08
N LEU A 254 8.83 20.84 -8.74
CA LEU A 254 9.07 19.67 -7.89
C LEU A 254 8.08 18.54 -8.20
N TYR A 255 6.78 18.85 -8.27
CA TYR A 255 5.73 17.86 -8.53
C TYR A 255 5.85 17.27 -9.92
N THR A 256 6.19 18.12 -10.91
CA THR A 256 6.46 17.68 -12.29
C THR A 256 7.66 16.73 -12.34
N LEU A 257 8.77 17.07 -11.68
CA LEU A 257 9.96 16.22 -11.64
C LEU A 257 9.66 14.86 -10.97
N ILE A 258 8.95 14.83 -9.85
CA ILE A 258 8.59 13.58 -9.17
C ILE A 258 7.71 12.72 -10.09
N LEU A 259 6.73 13.31 -10.79
CA LEU A 259 5.90 12.58 -11.75
C LEU A 259 6.73 12.03 -12.92
N VAL A 260 7.58 12.85 -13.55
CA VAL A 260 8.41 12.46 -14.69
C VAL A 260 9.37 11.34 -14.31
N VAL A 261 10.05 11.44 -13.15
CA VAL A 261 10.91 10.37 -12.64
C VAL A 261 10.10 9.08 -12.43
N GLY A 262 8.88 9.17 -11.89
CA GLY A 262 7.99 8.03 -11.77
C GLY A 262 7.66 7.36 -13.10
N ILE A 263 7.36 8.15 -14.14
CA ILE A 263 7.09 7.64 -15.49
C ILE A 263 8.33 6.96 -16.07
N ILE A 264 9.51 7.57 -15.96
CA ILE A 264 10.77 7.01 -16.46
C ILE A 264 11.06 5.66 -15.77
N LEU A 265 10.91 5.59 -14.44
CA LEU A 265 11.11 4.35 -13.69
C LEU A 265 10.07 3.28 -14.07
N ALA A 266 8.82 3.65 -14.31
CA ALA A 266 7.79 2.71 -14.74
C ALA A 266 8.09 2.13 -16.12
N ILE A 267 8.47 2.97 -17.09
CA ILE A 267 8.88 2.54 -18.43
C ILE A 267 10.12 1.67 -18.35
N GLY A 268 11.13 2.08 -17.56
CA GLY A 268 12.35 1.29 -17.34
C GLY A 268 12.05 -0.10 -16.76
N ALA A 269 11.22 -0.16 -15.71
CA ALA A 269 10.79 -1.42 -15.10
C ALA A 269 10.06 -2.32 -16.13
N LEU A 270 9.19 -1.73 -16.95
CA LEU A 270 8.43 -2.43 -17.97
C LEU A 270 9.35 -3.04 -19.05
N VAL A 271 10.27 -2.24 -19.61
CA VAL A 271 11.24 -2.71 -20.60
C VAL A 271 12.12 -3.82 -20.05
N LEU A 272 12.65 -3.64 -18.84
CA LEU A 272 13.50 -4.63 -18.18
C LEU A 272 12.75 -5.94 -17.90
N ALA A 273 11.48 -5.86 -17.54
CA ALA A 273 10.64 -7.04 -17.32
C ALA A 273 10.40 -7.81 -18.63
N PHE A 274 10.10 -7.12 -19.73
CA PHE A 274 9.97 -7.77 -21.05
C PHE A 274 11.28 -8.40 -21.54
N LEU A 275 12.43 -7.77 -21.21
CA LEU A 275 13.75 -8.33 -21.49
C LEU A 275 14.12 -9.52 -20.56
N GLY A 276 13.27 -9.87 -19.60
CA GLY A 276 13.51 -10.97 -18.66
C GLY A 276 14.56 -10.69 -17.60
N LYS A 277 14.93 -9.41 -17.39
CA LYS A 277 15.98 -9.00 -16.44
C LYS A 277 15.39 -8.79 -15.03
N PHE A 278 15.35 -9.86 -14.22
CA PHE A 278 14.72 -9.83 -12.91
C PHE A 278 15.30 -8.78 -11.94
N TRP A 279 16.61 -8.80 -11.64
CA TRP A 279 17.20 -7.92 -10.62
C TRP A 279 17.09 -6.43 -10.94
N PRO A 280 17.37 -5.97 -12.17
CA PRO A 280 17.12 -4.58 -12.54
C PRO A 280 15.63 -4.20 -12.40
N THR A 281 14.70 -5.05 -12.84
CA THR A 281 13.26 -4.82 -12.68
C THR A 281 12.87 -4.68 -11.21
N PHE A 282 13.41 -5.53 -10.33
CA PHE A 282 13.15 -5.49 -8.90
C PHE A 282 13.57 -4.15 -8.27
N TRP A 283 14.78 -3.68 -8.57
CA TRP A 283 15.25 -2.40 -8.03
C TRP A 283 14.50 -1.19 -8.61
N HIS A 284 14.08 -1.26 -9.89
CA HIS A 284 13.20 -0.25 -10.46
C HIS A 284 11.84 -0.22 -9.77
N LEU A 285 11.25 -1.37 -9.41
CA LEU A 285 10.01 -1.40 -8.63
C LEU A 285 10.19 -0.74 -7.26
N ILE A 286 11.28 -1.02 -6.54
CA ILE A 286 11.53 -0.41 -5.22
C ILE A 286 11.63 1.13 -5.35
N ALA A 287 12.43 1.62 -6.31
CA ALA A 287 12.57 3.05 -6.57
C ALA A 287 11.24 3.68 -7.03
N LEU A 288 10.51 3.01 -7.93
CA LEU A 288 9.20 3.45 -8.41
C LEU A 288 8.18 3.55 -7.25
N THR A 289 8.16 2.57 -6.35
CA THR A 289 7.25 2.59 -5.20
C THR A 289 7.54 3.79 -4.31
N LEU A 290 8.81 4.10 -4.03
CA LEU A 290 9.17 5.30 -3.27
C LEU A 290 8.68 6.57 -3.97
N VAL A 291 8.94 6.71 -5.27
CA VAL A 291 8.50 7.88 -6.05
C VAL A 291 6.97 7.99 -6.08
N MET A 292 6.23 6.87 -6.16
CA MET A 292 4.76 6.89 -6.09
C MET A 292 4.25 7.32 -4.70
N VAL A 293 4.94 6.95 -3.63
CA VAL A 293 4.62 7.44 -2.27
C VAL A 293 4.88 8.94 -2.16
N LEU A 294 5.96 9.45 -2.77
CA LEU A 294 6.23 10.90 -2.83
C LEU A 294 5.18 11.65 -3.67
N ASN A 295 4.76 11.11 -4.82
CA ASN A 295 3.65 11.68 -5.60
C ASN A 295 2.35 11.74 -4.79
N ARG A 296 2.05 10.69 -4.00
CA ARG A 296 0.91 10.69 -3.08
C ARG A 296 1.02 11.78 -2.01
N LEU A 297 2.22 12.01 -1.48
CA LEU A 297 2.49 13.08 -0.52
C LEU A 297 2.25 14.46 -1.17
N ALA A 298 2.83 14.70 -2.35
CA ALA A 298 2.65 15.93 -3.12
C ALA A 298 1.17 16.22 -3.42
N LEU A 299 0.41 15.20 -3.82
CA LEU A 299 -1.02 15.34 -4.06
C LEU A 299 -1.79 15.66 -2.77
N ARG A 300 -1.43 15.04 -1.64
CA ARG A 300 -2.03 15.37 -0.34
C ARG A 300 -1.76 16.82 0.03
N ASP A 301 -0.54 17.29 -0.17
CA ASP A 301 -0.15 18.67 0.10
C ASP A 301 -0.95 19.67 -0.75
N LEU A 302 -1.20 19.39 -2.03
CA LEU A 302 -2.06 20.20 -2.89
C LEU A 302 -3.51 20.30 -2.38
N TYR A 303 -4.08 19.21 -1.88
CA TYR A 303 -5.44 19.23 -1.34
C TYR A 303 -5.53 19.96 0.00
N ILE A 304 -4.64 19.61 0.93
CA ILE A 304 -4.70 20.08 2.34
C ILE A 304 -4.06 21.45 2.48
N GLY A 305 -3.02 21.79 1.71
CA GLY A 305 -2.27 23.04 1.80
C GLY A 305 -3.09 24.31 1.59
N ARG A 306 -4.35 24.17 1.11
CA ARG A 306 -5.32 25.27 0.97
C ARG A 306 -5.87 25.76 2.31
N PHE A 307 -5.86 24.94 3.36
CA PHE A 307 -6.46 25.23 4.65
C PHE A 307 -5.63 24.78 5.86
N PHE A 308 -4.57 23.99 5.66
CA PHE A 308 -3.72 23.49 6.73
C PHE A 308 -2.33 23.15 6.23
N LYS A 309 -1.31 23.50 6.99
CA LYS A 309 0.09 23.12 6.73
C LYS A 309 0.67 22.45 7.96
N VAL A 310 1.30 21.30 7.77
CA VAL A 310 1.94 20.53 8.85
C VAL A 310 3.04 21.31 9.56
N SER A 311 3.71 22.23 8.84
CA SER A 311 4.74 23.12 9.40
C SER A 311 4.22 24.13 10.42
N GLU A 312 2.90 24.37 10.46
CA GLU A 312 2.23 25.29 11.38
C GLU A 312 1.76 24.61 12.67
N LEU A 313 1.95 23.27 12.79
CA LEU A 313 1.59 22.54 14.01
C LEU A 313 2.42 23.00 15.21
N THR A 314 1.71 23.21 16.32
CA THR A 314 2.35 23.54 17.58
C THR A 314 3.18 22.38 18.10
N LEU A 315 4.47 22.62 18.37
CA LEU A 315 5.35 21.63 18.95
C LEU A 315 5.26 21.69 20.48
N LYS A 316 4.86 20.54 21.10
CA LYS A 316 4.98 20.31 22.55
C LYS A 316 5.92 19.10 22.76
N PRO A 317 7.25 19.33 22.85
CA PRO A 317 8.22 18.26 22.87
C PRO A 317 8.01 17.29 24.03
N GLN A 318 8.00 15.99 23.73
CA GLN A 318 7.98 14.89 24.68
C GLN A 318 9.21 14.01 24.39
N TYR A 319 10.39 14.56 24.65
CA TYR A 319 11.66 13.89 24.32
C TYR A 319 11.89 12.61 25.13
N ASP A 320 11.35 12.51 26.34
CA ASP A 320 11.34 11.32 27.17
C ASP A 320 10.70 10.12 26.46
N LEU A 321 9.51 10.32 25.89
CA LEU A 321 8.82 9.28 25.10
C LEU A 321 9.53 9.00 23.77
N LEU A 322 10.07 10.01 23.12
CA LEU A 322 10.84 9.82 21.89
C LEU A 322 12.11 9.02 22.12
N ILE A 323 12.84 9.32 23.19
CA ILE A 323 14.06 8.58 23.57
C ILE A 323 13.71 7.12 23.88
N LEU A 324 12.66 6.89 24.68
CA LEU A 324 12.17 5.54 24.99
C LEU A 324 11.80 4.78 23.72
N PHE A 325 11.08 5.41 22.80
CA PHE A 325 10.73 4.81 21.50
C PHE A 325 11.97 4.42 20.70
N VAL A 326 12.97 5.31 20.59
CA VAL A 326 14.22 5.05 19.85
C VAL A 326 14.99 3.89 20.48
N ILE A 327 15.07 3.82 21.80
CA ILE A 327 15.75 2.71 22.51
C ILE A 327 15.05 1.39 22.18
N ILE A 328 13.72 1.32 22.31
CA ILE A 328 12.96 0.09 22.02
C ILE A 328 13.09 -0.30 20.54
N LEU A 329 13.06 0.67 19.64
CA LEU A 329 13.27 0.44 18.21
C LEU A 329 14.65 -0.17 17.93
N LEU A 330 15.71 0.37 18.52
CA LEU A 330 17.07 -0.15 18.34
C LEU A 330 17.22 -1.57 18.91
N ILE A 331 16.63 -1.85 20.08
CA ILE A 331 16.58 -3.19 20.64
C ILE A 331 15.85 -4.15 19.71
N GLY A 332 14.68 -3.74 19.19
CA GLY A 332 13.89 -4.53 18.25
C GLY A 332 14.65 -4.82 16.95
N LEU A 333 15.32 -3.83 16.38
CA LEU A 333 16.14 -3.99 15.17
C LEU A 333 17.34 -4.92 15.44
N ALA A 334 17.99 -4.79 16.60
CA ALA A 334 19.09 -5.69 17.00
C ALA A 334 18.60 -7.15 17.17
N ALA A 335 17.42 -7.35 17.77
CA ALA A 335 16.81 -8.66 17.89
C ALA A 335 16.49 -9.28 16.51
N VAL A 336 15.87 -8.52 15.61
CA VAL A 336 15.58 -8.96 14.23
C VAL A 336 16.87 -9.30 13.49
N TRP A 337 17.87 -8.45 13.59
CA TRP A 337 19.20 -8.70 12.99
C TRP A 337 19.81 -10.00 13.51
N TYR A 338 19.78 -10.20 14.83
CA TYR A 338 20.29 -11.43 15.47
C TYR A 338 19.54 -12.68 14.97
N MET A 339 18.20 -12.62 14.92
CA MET A 339 17.36 -13.72 14.40
C MET A 339 17.68 -14.06 12.94
N VAL A 340 17.81 -13.04 12.08
CA VAL A 340 18.16 -13.22 10.67
C VAL A 340 19.55 -13.83 10.51
N ARG A 341 20.53 -13.31 11.25
CA ARG A 341 21.90 -13.84 11.25
C ARG A 341 21.93 -15.31 11.67
N THR A 342 21.25 -15.65 12.77
CA THR A 342 21.19 -17.03 13.27
C THR A 342 20.51 -17.97 12.26
N MET A 343 19.46 -17.51 11.60
CA MET A 343 18.77 -18.27 10.56
C MET A 343 19.68 -18.53 9.34
N ILE A 344 20.46 -17.54 8.90
CA ILE A 344 21.40 -17.68 7.80
C ILE A 344 22.50 -18.69 8.17
N SER A 345 23.13 -18.53 9.34
CA SER A 345 24.18 -19.43 9.82
C SER A 345 23.69 -20.88 9.96
N ALA A 346 22.45 -21.08 10.44
CA ALA A 346 21.85 -22.41 10.53
C ALA A 346 21.53 -23.02 9.13
N SER A 347 21.37 -22.21 8.09
CA SER A 347 21.15 -22.65 6.71
C SER A 347 22.45 -22.99 5.97
N GLU A 348 23.56 -22.41 6.36
CA GLU A 348 24.90 -22.65 5.79
C GLU A 348 25.57 -23.89 6.41
N GLY A 349 25.18 -24.29 7.61
CA GLY A 349 25.68 -25.48 8.31
C GLY A 349 24.92 -26.78 7.97
N ARG A 350 24.04 -26.75 6.99
CA ARG A 350 23.33 -27.92 6.40
C ARG A 350 23.66 -28.05 4.92
#